data_909ad38f355bb93b1358d1430f21680c
#
_entry.id   909ad38f355bb93b1358d1430f21680c
#
_cell.length_a   1.000
_cell.length_b   1.000
_cell.length_c   1.000
_cell.angle_alpha   90.00
_cell.angle_beta   90.00
_cell.angle_gamma   90.00
#
_symmetry.space_group_name_H-M   'P 1'
#
loop_
_entity.id
_entity.type
_entity.pdbx_description
1 polymer ?
#
loop_
_entity_poly.entity_id
_entity_poly.type
_entity_poly.pdbx_seq_one_letter_code
_entity_poly.pdbx_strand_id
1 'polypeptide(L)'
;MRRGQNQYIFASEDRKHHRRRSFRRTVAGLITLIAAAVLVGNFTISNRVIVEDLRLTVLNLPEDLESYSILHLSDLHGAEYGEHQRAVKTALGDTKYSCVVMTGDMLGEDGDTSALMDLIALMPAETPKYYIPGDTDGSPVDSGAHGSLSVYREWAEELQEAGVTILDRPVLETRGKGRIWFVPEELYTLDTGEMLAVYGRKLDELNERATSLTAGDAARIRALEYETERITELQEIKKEFLQTDIQVVLTHTPLTEEYVRDMVSWGNKEDAFSMRYAALILAGHYNGGQWRIPFAGAVYVPELGWFPNDSLVQGLSYLYGIPQHISSGLGSDPHYEHQPGRLFNSPRITRIVLTRKAE
;
A
#
# COMPACT_ATOMS: atom_id res chain seq x y z
N MET A 1 -67.10 49.25 -31.16
CA MET A 1 -66.70 48.86 -29.80
C MET A 1 -66.26 47.39 -29.77
N ARG A 2 -64.99 47.10 -29.85
CA ARG A 2 -64.35 45.82 -29.47
C ARG A 2 -62.83 46.03 -29.49
N ARG A 3 -62.30 46.65 -28.46
CA ARG A 3 -60.86 46.71 -28.16
C ARG A 3 -60.73 46.37 -26.67
N GLY A 4 -60.44 45.13 -26.33
CA GLY A 4 -60.27 44.80 -24.91
C GLY A 4 -59.97 43.39 -24.58
N GLN A 5 -59.84 42.45 -25.54
CA GLN A 5 -59.59 41.05 -25.21
C GLN A 5 -58.17 40.53 -25.48
N ASN A 6 -57.32 41.22 -26.25
CA ASN A 6 -55.99 40.70 -26.61
C ASN A 6 -54.89 41.05 -25.61
N GLN A 7 -55.10 42.04 -24.72
CA GLN A 7 -54.04 42.42 -23.73
C GLN A 7 -53.91 41.44 -22.62
N TYR A 8 -54.93 40.65 -22.28
CA TYR A 8 -54.80 39.63 -21.18
C TYR A 8 -54.12 38.35 -21.59
N ILE A 9 -54.07 37.97 -22.84
CA ILE A 9 -53.48 36.73 -23.34
C ILE A 9 -51.95 36.84 -23.30
N PHE A 10 -51.40 37.98 -23.73
CA PHE A 10 -49.96 38.23 -23.72
C PHE A 10 -49.39 38.38 -22.29
N ALA A 11 -50.15 38.99 -21.37
CA ALA A 11 -49.75 39.13 -19.96
C ALA A 11 -49.63 37.77 -19.22
N SER A 12 -50.38 36.75 -19.67
CA SER A 12 -50.31 35.40 -19.06
C SER A 12 -49.09 34.58 -19.57
N GLU A 13 -48.68 34.79 -20.82
CA GLU A 13 -47.48 34.13 -21.39
C GLU A 13 -46.20 34.73 -20.82
N ASP A 14 -46.10 36.04 -20.71
CA ASP A 14 -44.95 36.72 -20.08
C ASP A 14 -44.75 36.27 -18.62
N ARG A 15 -45.83 36.10 -17.84
CA ARG A 15 -45.72 35.58 -16.46
C ARG A 15 -45.24 34.13 -16.41
N LYS A 16 -45.63 33.29 -17.38
CA LYS A 16 -45.16 31.91 -17.48
C LYS A 16 -43.67 31.86 -17.85
N HIS A 17 -43.21 32.71 -18.77
CA HIS A 17 -41.81 32.82 -19.14
C HIS A 17 -40.95 33.35 -18.01
N HIS A 18 -41.38 34.37 -17.28
CA HIS A 18 -40.68 34.88 -16.08
C HIS A 18 -40.61 33.84 -14.97
N ARG A 19 -41.68 33.10 -14.71
CA ARG A 19 -41.70 32.03 -13.70
C ARG A 19 -40.78 30.86 -14.06
N ARG A 20 -40.73 30.45 -15.33
CA ARG A 20 -39.79 29.43 -15.82
C ARG A 20 -38.33 29.91 -15.74
N ARG A 21 -38.07 31.16 -16.05
CA ARG A 21 -36.72 31.77 -15.95
C ARG A 21 -36.27 31.89 -14.51
N SER A 22 -37.14 32.31 -13.61
CA SER A 22 -36.87 32.35 -12.16
C SER A 22 -36.62 30.96 -11.63
N PHE A 23 -37.46 29.97 -11.94
CA PHE A 23 -37.26 28.57 -11.54
C PHE A 23 -35.92 28.02 -12.02
N ARG A 24 -35.57 28.21 -13.31
CA ARG A 24 -34.26 27.79 -13.83
C ARG A 24 -33.10 28.45 -13.11
N ARG A 25 -33.19 29.72 -12.75
CA ARG A 25 -32.16 30.42 -11.96
C ARG A 25 -32.05 29.88 -10.54
N THR A 26 -33.18 29.58 -9.90
CA THR A 26 -33.19 28.97 -8.57
C THR A 26 -32.56 27.55 -8.59
N VAL A 27 -32.93 26.73 -9.58
CA VAL A 27 -32.36 25.40 -9.77
C VAL A 27 -30.85 25.48 -10.06
N ALA A 28 -30.42 26.38 -10.95
CA ALA A 28 -29.02 26.60 -11.25
C ALA A 28 -28.23 27.05 -9.98
N GLY A 29 -28.79 27.97 -9.21
CA GLY A 29 -28.22 28.43 -7.95
C GLY A 29 -28.09 27.30 -6.94
N LEU A 30 -29.10 26.44 -6.81
CA LEU A 30 -29.06 25.28 -5.94
C LEU A 30 -28.00 24.27 -6.38
N ILE A 31 -27.90 23.99 -7.69
CA ILE A 31 -26.84 23.09 -8.24
C ILE A 31 -25.45 23.68 -7.94
N THR A 32 -25.26 24.98 -8.15
CA THR A 32 -23.99 25.65 -7.85
C THR A 32 -23.63 25.56 -6.36
N LEU A 33 -24.61 25.75 -5.48
CA LEU A 33 -24.42 25.63 -4.04
C LEU A 33 -24.03 24.20 -3.63
N ILE A 34 -24.72 23.21 -4.18
CA ILE A 34 -24.40 21.79 -3.95
C ILE A 34 -23.01 21.47 -4.47
N ALA A 35 -22.65 21.90 -5.69
CA ALA A 35 -21.33 21.69 -6.26
C ALA A 35 -20.23 22.34 -5.39
N ALA A 36 -20.45 23.57 -4.92
CA ALA A 36 -19.52 24.23 -4.02
C ALA A 36 -19.38 23.48 -2.67
N ALA A 37 -20.48 23.00 -2.10
CA ALA A 37 -20.48 22.22 -0.87
C ALA A 37 -19.75 20.89 -1.04
N VAL A 38 -19.92 20.21 -2.19
CA VAL A 38 -19.20 18.98 -2.55
C VAL A 38 -17.70 19.26 -2.66
N LEU A 39 -17.31 20.33 -3.37
CA LEU A 39 -15.88 20.68 -3.54
C LEU A 39 -15.21 21.03 -2.21
N VAL A 40 -15.87 21.86 -1.38
CA VAL A 40 -15.34 22.22 -0.04
C VAL A 40 -15.29 20.98 0.86
N GLY A 41 -16.34 20.17 0.86
CA GLY A 41 -16.39 18.92 1.62
C GLY A 41 -15.29 17.96 1.19
N ASN A 42 -15.11 17.77 -0.11
CA ASN A 42 -14.04 16.94 -0.65
C ASN A 42 -12.65 17.46 -0.24
N PHE A 43 -12.39 18.75 -0.46
CA PHE A 43 -11.10 19.34 -0.09
C PHE A 43 -10.76 19.12 1.39
N THR A 44 -11.76 19.28 2.26
CA THR A 44 -11.59 19.09 3.71
C THR A 44 -11.33 17.62 4.09
N ILE A 45 -12.02 16.68 3.44
CA ILE A 45 -11.94 15.25 3.74
C ILE A 45 -10.66 14.66 3.13
N SER A 46 -10.43 14.88 1.84
CA SER A 46 -9.36 14.23 1.10
C SER A 46 -7.94 14.76 1.42
N ASN A 47 -7.83 15.93 2.06
CA ASN A 47 -6.55 16.47 2.54
C ASN A 47 -6.31 16.26 4.04
N ARG A 48 -7.24 15.62 4.75
CA ARG A 48 -7.10 15.34 6.17
C ARG A 48 -6.50 13.95 6.38
N VAL A 49 -5.22 13.90 6.75
CA VAL A 49 -4.58 12.64 7.16
C VAL A 49 -5.20 12.15 8.47
N ILE A 50 -5.55 10.88 8.51
CA ILE A 50 -6.13 10.22 9.68
C ILE A 50 -5.17 9.12 10.13
N VAL A 51 -4.89 9.09 11.43
CA VAL A 51 -4.24 7.95 12.09
C VAL A 51 -5.32 7.20 12.85
N GLU A 52 -5.48 5.92 12.55
CA GLU A 52 -6.46 5.06 13.21
C GLU A 52 -5.79 3.90 13.94
N ASP A 53 -6.38 3.47 15.03
CA ASP A 53 -5.95 2.31 15.81
C ASP A 53 -6.80 1.10 15.45
N LEU A 54 -6.15 0.01 15.08
CA LEU A 54 -6.74 -1.31 14.89
C LEU A 54 -6.17 -2.28 15.93
N ARG A 55 -7.02 -2.79 16.81
CA ARG A 55 -6.62 -3.85 17.74
C ARG A 55 -6.92 -5.21 17.14
N LEU A 56 -5.89 -6.02 17.01
CA LEU A 56 -5.98 -7.34 16.41
C LEU A 56 -5.68 -8.42 17.45
N THR A 57 -6.65 -9.29 17.69
CA THR A 57 -6.44 -10.48 18.51
C THR A 57 -5.73 -11.55 17.71
N VAL A 58 -4.54 -11.93 18.17
CA VAL A 58 -3.73 -12.98 17.57
C VAL A 58 -3.75 -14.21 18.47
N LEU A 59 -4.11 -15.36 17.89
CA LEU A 59 -4.10 -16.63 18.60
C LEU A 59 -2.66 -17.01 18.96
N ASN A 60 -2.48 -17.48 20.20
CA ASN A 60 -1.16 -17.90 20.70
C ASN A 60 -0.08 -16.81 20.67
N LEU A 61 -0.46 -15.53 20.66
CA LEU A 61 0.49 -14.42 20.74
C LEU A 61 1.37 -14.59 21.99
N PRO A 62 2.71 -14.63 21.85
CA PRO A 62 3.63 -14.63 23.00
C PRO A 62 3.39 -13.43 23.92
N GLU A 63 3.53 -13.62 25.23
CA GLU A 63 3.27 -12.55 26.21
C GLU A 63 4.14 -11.32 25.98
N ASP A 64 5.38 -11.53 25.61
CA ASP A 64 6.34 -10.45 25.31
C ASP A 64 5.94 -9.60 24.08
N LEU A 65 5.07 -10.13 23.22
CA LEU A 65 4.52 -9.40 22.06
C LEU A 65 3.15 -8.75 22.33
N GLU A 66 2.60 -8.86 23.55
CA GLU A 66 1.40 -8.11 23.91
C GLU A 66 1.61 -6.61 23.70
N SER A 67 0.67 -5.95 23.04
CA SER A 67 0.75 -4.55 22.64
C SER A 67 1.89 -4.21 21.66
N TYR A 68 2.51 -5.20 20.99
CA TYR A 68 3.37 -4.92 19.86
C TYR A 68 2.55 -4.19 18.80
N SER A 69 3.07 -3.08 18.26
CA SER A 69 2.30 -2.22 17.39
C SER A 69 3.05 -1.90 16.10
N ILE A 70 2.37 -2.11 14.99
CA ILE A 70 2.87 -1.90 13.63
C ILE A 70 2.22 -0.62 13.09
N LEU A 71 3.01 0.36 12.67
CA LEU A 71 2.50 1.50 11.91
C LEU A 71 2.51 1.13 10.42
N HIS A 72 1.33 0.91 9.86
CA HIS A 72 1.15 0.48 8.48
C HIS A 72 0.84 1.66 7.56
N LEU A 73 1.67 1.84 6.53
CA LEU A 73 1.56 2.86 5.48
C LEU A 73 1.62 2.20 4.11
N SER A 74 1.00 2.81 3.12
CA SER A 74 1.11 2.40 1.71
C SER A 74 0.74 3.53 0.76
N ASP A 75 1.04 3.35 -0.51
CA ASP A 75 0.48 4.12 -1.61
C ASP A 75 0.61 5.64 -1.38
N LEU A 76 1.83 6.11 -1.09
CA LEU A 76 2.11 7.55 -0.95
C LEU A 76 2.12 8.25 -2.32
N HIS A 77 2.62 7.56 -3.38
CA HIS A 77 2.73 8.10 -4.74
C HIS A 77 3.34 9.51 -4.79
N GLY A 78 4.34 9.78 -3.97
CA GLY A 78 4.98 11.09 -3.88
C GLY A 78 4.10 12.20 -3.32
N ALA A 79 2.95 11.90 -2.70
CA ALA A 79 2.04 12.90 -2.17
C ALA A 79 2.64 13.68 -1.00
N GLU A 80 2.50 15.00 -1.04
CA GLU A 80 2.93 15.90 0.02
C GLU A 80 1.72 16.46 0.80
N TYR A 81 1.76 16.30 2.13
CA TYR A 81 0.75 16.82 3.05
C TYR A 81 1.25 18.06 3.80
N GLY A 82 1.53 19.11 3.03
CA GLY A 82 2.19 20.35 3.45
C GLY A 82 3.70 20.16 3.58
N GLU A 83 4.41 21.28 3.75
CA GLU A 83 5.87 21.31 3.80
C GLU A 83 6.42 20.28 4.79
N HIS A 84 7.33 19.42 4.34
CA HIS A 84 7.92 18.32 5.11
C HIS A 84 6.89 17.44 5.81
N GLN A 85 5.85 17.05 5.10
CA GLN A 85 4.76 16.18 5.60
C GLN A 85 4.11 16.68 6.91
N ARG A 86 3.98 18.01 7.06
CA ARG A 86 3.52 18.64 8.31
C ARG A 86 2.16 18.13 8.80
N ALA A 87 1.21 17.84 7.89
CA ALA A 87 -0.09 17.32 8.28
C ALA A 87 0.00 15.87 8.79
N VAL A 88 0.89 15.06 8.21
CA VAL A 88 1.20 13.71 8.70
C VAL A 88 1.81 13.78 10.10
N LYS A 89 2.80 14.65 10.31
CA LYS A 89 3.40 14.91 11.63
C LYS A 89 2.36 15.26 12.67
N THR A 90 1.44 16.15 12.32
CA THR A 90 0.35 16.57 13.21
C THR A 90 -0.62 15.43 13.53
N ALA A 91 -0.94 14.60 12.53
CA ALA A 91 -1.83 13.46 12.70
C ALA A 91 -1.19 12.34 13.53
N LEU A 92 0.10 12.07 13.34
CA LEU A 92 0.86 11.10 14.14
C LEU A 92 0.98 11.53 15.60
N GLY A 93 1.20 12.84 15.87
CA GLY A 93 1.34 13.38 17.24
C GLY A 93 2.34 12.54 18.06
N ASP A 94 1.89 12.10 19.25
CA ASP A 94 2.67 11.27 20.18
C ASP A 94 2.40 9.75 20.00
N THR A 95 1.89 9.32 18.84
CA THR A 95 1.59 7.93 18.56
C THR A 95 2.86 7.08 18.65
N LYS A 96 2.82 6.06 19.50
CA LYS A 96 3.94 5.13 19.69
C LYS A 96 3.69 3.84 18.92
N TYR A 97 4.72 3.33 18.29
CA TYR A 97 4.71 2.08 17.53
C TYR A 97 6.04 1.34 17.67
N SER A 98 6.02 0.03 17.50
CA SER A 98 7.21 -0.83 17.62
C SER A 98 8.03 -0.85 16.35
N CYS A 99 7.36 -0.86 15.20
CA CYS A 99 7.97 -0.78 13.88
C CYS A 99 7.06 -0.06 12.89
N VAL A 100 7.61 0.26 11.72
CA VAL A 100 6.89 0.82 10.57
C VAL A 100 6.93 -0.20 9.44
N VAL A 101 5.80 -0.42 8.78
CA VAL A 101 5.70 -1.26 7.58
C VAL A 101 5.10 -0.44 6.45
N MET A 102 5.78 -0.43 5.32
CA MET A 102 5.37 0.24 4.09
C MET A 102 5.14 -0.80 3.00
N THR A 103 3.90 -0.91 2.53
CA THR A 103 3.50 -1.95 1.56
C THR A 103 3.36 -1.43 0.14
N GLY A 104 4.39 -0.72 -0.33
CA GLY A 104 4.59 -0.35 -1.73
C GLY A 104 3.88 0.92 -2.19
N ASP A 105 4.18 1.30 -3.43
CA ASP A 105 3.70 2.50 -4.12
C ASP A 105 3.99 3.78 -3.34
N MET A 106 5.21 3.87 -2.78
CA MET A 106 5.60 4.99 -1.95
C MET A 106 6.30 6.09 -2.72
N LEU A 107 6.95 5.77 -3.85
CA LEU A 107 7.73 6.70 -4.64
C LEU A 107 6.82 7.62 -5.48
N GLY A 108 7.34 8.79 -5.82
CA GLY A 108 6.75 9.70 -6.80
C GLY A 108 7.06 9.28 -8.24
N GLU A 109 6.68 10.13 -9.21
CA GLU A 109 6.99 9.91 -10.61
C GLU A 109 8.49 9.74 -10.82
N ASP A 110 8.89 8.88 -11.76
CA ASP A 110 10.28 8.59 -12.10
C ASP A 110 11.17 8.14 -10.92
N GLY A 111 10.55 7.64 -9.84
CA GLY A 111 11.27 7.16 -8.66
C GLY A 111 11.67 8.27 -7.67
N ASP A 112 10.99 9.42 -7.70
CA ASP A 112 11.24 10.52 -6.75
C ASP A 112 10.97 10.07 -5.31
N THR A 113 12.00 10.18 -4.47
CA THR A 113 11.99 9.79 -3.05
C THR A 113 11.62 10.93 -2.11
N SER A 114 11.57 12.18 -2.58
CA SER A 114 11.51 13.39 -1.74
C SER A 114 10.40 13.35 -0.70
N ALA A 115 9.17 13.05 -1.13
CA ALA A 115 8.01 12.99 -0.22
C ALA A 115 8.12 11.84 0.80
N LEU A 116 8.69 10.70 0.38
CA LEU A 116 8.93 9.54 1.23
C LEU A 116 10.05 9.82 2.24
N MET A 117 11.13 10.48 1.83
CA MET A 117 12.23 10.86 2.73
C MET A 117 11.76 11.82 3.81
N ASP A 118 10.93 12.81 3.45
CA ASP A 118 10.28 13.68 4.42
C ASP A 118 9.38 12.90 5.40
N LEU A 119 8.68 11.87 4.92
CA LEU A 119 7.85 11.01 5.77
C LEU A 119 8.73 10.17 6.72
N ILE A 120 9.81 9.58 6.24
CA ILE A 120 10.77 8.78 7.03
C ILE A 120 11.42 9.66 8.11
N ALA A 121 11.75 10.91 7.80
CA ALA A 121 12.34 11.85 8.75
C ALA A 121 11.42 12.19 9.94
N LEU A 122 10.10 11.94 9.85
CA LEU A 122 9.20 12.08 10.99
C LEU A 122 9.31 10.92 12.00
N MET A 123 9.89 9.80 11.61
CA MET A 123 9.94 8.58 12.40
C MET A 123 11.23 8.53 13.22
N PRO A 124 11.20 8.01 14.48
CA PRO A 124 12.42 7.83 15.24
C PRO A 124 13.44 6.99 14.49
N ALA A 125 14.71 7.37 14.54
CA ALA A 125 15.77 6.71 13.78
C ALA A 125 15.94 5.23 14.20
N GLU A 126 15.79 4.95 15.49
CA GLU A 126 15.91 3.62 16.10
C GLU A 126 14.72 2.69 15.82
N THR A 127 13.60 3.22 15.33
CA THR A 127 12.42 2.39 15.02
C THR A 127 12.67 1.61 13.73
N PRO A 128 12.56 0.28 13.73
CA PRO A 128 12.67 -0.53 12.53
C PRO A 128 11.65 -0.08 11.47
N LYS A 129 12.11 0.02 10.23
CA LYS A 129 11.30 0.43 9.08
C LYS A 129 11.47 -0.60 7.97
N TYR A 130 10.37 -1.24 7.61
CA TYR A 130 10.32 -2.28 6.59
C TYR A 130 9.56 -1.78 5.38
N TYR A 131 10.08 -2.08 4.21
CA TYR A 131 9.50 -1.66 2.94
C TYR A 131 9.51 -2.82 1.94
N ILE A 132 8.40 -3.04 1.29
CA ILE A 132 8.32 -3.82 0.06
C ILE A 132 7.91 -2.88 -1.07
N PRO A 133 8.49 -3.01 -2.29
CA PRO A 133 8.07 -2.19 -3.42
C PRO A 133 6.66 -2.55 -3.87
N GLY A 134 5.98 -1.57 -4.47
CA GLY A 134 4.70 -1.74 -5.15
C GLY A 134 4.86 -1.76 -6.68
N ASP A 135 3.74 -1.67 -7.38
CA ASP A 135 3.70 -1.77 -8.85
C ASP A 135 4.35 -0.56 -9.52
N THR A 136 4.28 0.61 -8.89
CA THR A 136 4.83 1.87 -9.44
C THR A 136 6.28 2.14 -9.02
N ASP A 137 6.77 1.52 -7.94
CA ASP A 137 8.12 1.75 -7.43
C ASP A 137 9.20 1.06 -8.28
N GLY A 138 8.84 -0.04 -8.92
CA GLY A 138 9.74 -0.87 -9.69
C GLY A 138 10.70 -1.70 -8.82
N SER A 139 11.55 -2.50 -9.48
CA SER A 139 12.53 -3.35 -8.79
C SER A 139 13.59 -2.51 -8.05
N PRO A 140 13.93 -2.82 -6.79
CA PRO A 140 15.03 -2.18 -6.09
C PRO A 140 16.40 -2.59 -6.64
N VAL A 141 16.49 -3.75 -7.30
CA VAL A 141 17.74 -4.27 -7.88
C VAL A 141 17.93 -3.75 -9.31
N ASP A 142 19.09 -3.18 -9.58
CA ASP A 142 19.47 -2.72 -10.92
C ASP A 142 20.09 -3.85 -11.74
N SER A 143 19.32 -4.37 -12.70
CA SER A 143 19.81 -5.33 -13.71
C SER A 143 20.21 -4.66 -15.02
N GLY A 144 20.20 -3.35 -15.11
CA GLY A 144 20.46 -2.55 -16.30
C GLY A 144 21.86 -1.95 -16.37
N ALA A 145 22.15 -1.29 -17.50
CA ALA A 145 23.46 -0.68 -17.77
C ALA A 145 23.51 0.81 -17.39
N HIS A 146 23.02 1.18 -16.20
CA HIS A 146 23.01 2.60 -15.79
C HIS A 146 24.34 3.12 -15.24
N GLY A 147 25.42 2.35 -15.37
CA GLY A 147 26.77 2.77 -14.99
C GLY A 147 27.05 2.74 -13.48
N SER A 148 26.09 2.37 -12.65
CA SER A 148 26.29 2.14 -11.22
C SER A 148 27.12 0.89 -10.97
N LEU A 149 27.99 0.94 -9.96
CA LEU A 149 28.67 -0.23 -9.42
C LEU A 149 27.84 -0.95 -8.35
N SER A 150 26.74 -0.31 -7.93
CA SER A 150 25.81 -0.88 -6.96
C SER A 150 24.90 -1.93 -7.57
N VAL A 151 24.42 -2.83 -6.73
CA VAL A 151 23.36 -3.79 -7.04
C VAL A 151 21.99 -3.10 -6.98
N TYR A 152 21.87 -2.08 -6.15
CA TYR A 152 20.61 -1.38 -5.94
C TYR A 152 20.46 -0.16 -6.85
N ARG A 153 19.22 0.20 -7.15
CA ARG A 153 18.89 1.50 -7.76
C ARG A 153 19.09 2.62 -6.76
N GLU A 154 19.29 3.82 -7.27
CA GLU A 154 19.55 5.02 -6.48
C GLU A 154 18.50 5.25 -5.38
N TRP A 155 17.21 5.15 -5.71
CA TRP A 155 16.14 5.31 -4.73
C TRP A 155 16.21 4.25 -3.60
N ALA A 156 16.63 3.03 -3.92
CA ALA A 156 16.75 1.96 -2.94
C ALA A 156 17.94 2.18 -2.01
N GLU A 157 19.06 2.69 -2.53
CA GLU A 157 20.21 3.09 -1.73
C GLU A 157 19.86 4.22 -0.76
N GLU A 158 19.17 5.26 -1.24
CA GLU A 158 18.71 6.38 -0.41
C GLU A 158 17.84 5.91 0.76
N LEU A 159 16.90 4.99 0.52
CA LEU A 159 16.04 4.42 1.57
C LEU A 159 16.87 3.62 2.60
N GLN A 160 17.84 2.82 2.14
CA GLN A 160 18.72 2.06 3.03
C GLN A 160 19.60 2.98 3.88
N GLU A 161 20.15 4.05 3.30
CA GLU A 161 20.91 5.07 4.03
C GLU A 161 20.06 5.80 5.09
N ALA A 162 18.75 5.95 4.83
CA ALA A 162 17.80 6.49 5.78
C ALA A 162 17.34 5.47 6.85
N GLY A 163 17.91 4.26 6.86
CA GLY A 163 17.61 3.22 7.84
C GLY A 163 16.33 2.44 7.54
N VAL A 164 15.91 2.37 6.29
CA VAL A 164 14.82 1.50 5.84
C VAL A 164 15.38 0.18 5.36
N THR A 165 14.81 -0.93 5.84
CA THR A 165 15.12 -2.26 5.33
C THR A 165 14.16 -2.57 4.18
N ILE A 166 14.69 -2.68 2.96
CA ILE A 166 13.94 -3.20 1.83
C ILE A 166 13.87 -4.71 2.02
N LEU A 167 12.63 -5.21 2.19
CA LEU A 167 12.39 -6.62 2.47
C LEU A 167 12.42 -7.43 1.19
N ASP A 168 13.49 -8.15 0.98
CA ASP A 168 13.67 -9.16 -0.07
C ASP A 168 13.88 -10.56 0.51
N ARG A 169 13.95 -10.65 1.84
CA ARG A 169 14.05 -11.86 2.65
C ARG A 169 13.29 -11.66 3.98
N PRO A 170 12.93 -12.75 4.69
CA PRO A 170 12.27 -12.62 5.99
C PRO A 170 13.18 -11.95 7.00
N VAL A 171 12.62 -11.06 7.83
CA VAL A 171 13.34 -10.41 8.93
C VAL A 171 12.69 -10.78 10.25
N LEU A 172 13.53 -11.22 11.21
CA LEU A 172 13.14 -11.56 12.56
C LEU A 172 13.33 -10.37 13.51
N GLU A 173 12.27 -10.01 14.22
CA GLU A 173 12.38 -9.22 15.43
C GLU A 173 12.12 -10.07 16.67
N THR A 174 12.83 -9.76 17.75
CA THR A 174 12.65 -10.44 19.03
C THR A 174 12.33 -9.43 20.13
N ARG A 175 11.35 -9.77 20.97
CA ARG A 175 11.04 -9.01 22.18
C ARG A 175 10.88 -10.00 23.33
N GLY A 176 11.86 -10.02 24.23
CA GLY A 176 11.94 -11.08 25.23
C GLY A 176 12.04 -12.47 24.60
N LYS A 177 11.07 -13.33 24.84
CA LYS A 177 10.94 -14.64 24.20
C LYS A 177 10.04 -14.63 22.96
N GLY A 178 9.36 -13.52 22.72
CA GLY A 178 8.48 -13.37 21.56
C GLY A 178 9.30 -13.19 20.29
N ARG A 179 8.91 -13.91 19.23
CA ARG A 179 9.54 -13.87 17.91
C ARG A 179 8.48 -13.48 16.89
N ILE A 180 8.75 -12.45 16.10
CA ILE A 180 7.88 -11.97 15.03
C ILE A 180 8.70 -11.83 13.74
N TRP A 181 8.22 -12.45 12.68
CA TRP A 181 8.82 -12.41 11.35
C TRP A 181 8.00 -11.50 10.44
N PHE A 182 8.70 -10.68 9.67
CA PHE A 182 8.15 -9.93 8.55
C PHE A 182 8.58 -10.63 7.27
N VAL A 183 7.59 -11.11 6.49
CA VAL A 183 7.84 -12.01 5.35
C VAL A 183 7.18 -11.46 4.10
N PRO A 184 7.94 -11.12 3.04
CA PRO A 184 7.38 -10.88 1.72
C PRO A 184 6.58 -12.11 1.23
N GLU A 185 5.39 -11.86 0.72
CA GLU A 185 4.44 -12.91 0.35
C GLU A 185 4.99 -13.89 -0.69
N GLU A 186 5.68 -13.38 -1.72
CA GLU A 186 6.24 -14.16 -2.81
C GLU A 186 7.22 -15.25 -2.35
N LEU A 187 7.83 -15.09 -1.18
CA LEU A 187 8.82 -16.06 -0.66
C LEU A 187 8.20 -17.40 -0.22
N TYR A 188 6.89 -17.43 0.03
CA TYR A 188 6.21 -18.70 0.38
C TYR A 188 6.09 -19.64 -0.80
N THR A 189 6.00 -19.11 -2.03
CA THR A 189 5.87 -19.90 -3.27
C THR A 189 7.20 -20.17 -3.95
N LEU A 190 8.29 -19.54 -3.48
CA LEU A 190 9.56 -19.58 -4.15
C LEU A 190 10.24 -20.95 -4.02
N ASP A 191 10.41 -21.64 -5.16
CA ASP A 191 11.27 -22.82 -5.25
C ASP A 191 12.74 -22.39 -5.31
N THR A 192 13.37 -22.38 -4.14
CA THR A 192 14.75 -21.94 -4.00
C THR A 192 15.74 -22.82 -4.76
N GLY A 193 15.46 -24.13 -4.91
CA GLY A 193 16.31 -25.05 -5.66
C GLY A 193 16.27 -24.78 -7.16
N GLU A 194 15.06 -24.61 -7.72
CA GLU A 194 14.88 -24.27 -9.12
C GLU A 194 15.51 -22.90 -9.44
N MET A 195 15.29 -21.88 -8.60
CA MET A 195 15.84 -20.54 -8.80
C MET A 195 17.38 -20.55 -8.81
N LEU A 196 18.03 -21.23 -7.86
CA LEU A 196 19.48 -21.34 -7.86
C LEU A 196 20.01 -22.05 -9.12
N ALA A 197 19.33 -23.08 -9.59
CA ALA A 197 19.70 -23.74 -10.83
C ALA A 197 19.54 -22.83 -12.07
N VAL A 198 18.51 -21.97 -12.10
CA VAL A 198 18.30 -20.99 -13.17
C VAL A 198 19.37 -19.91 -13.14
N TYR A 199 19.68 -19.36 -11.98
CA TYR A 199 20.69 -18.29 -11.83
C TYR A 199 22.09 -18.82 -12.16
N GLY A 200 22.42 -20.02 -11.69
CA GLY A 200 23.70 -20.67 -12.01
C GLY A 200 23.91 -20.80 -13.53
N ARG A 201 22.91 -21.34 -14.25
CA ARG A 201 23.02 -21.44 -15.72
C ARG A 201 23.20 -20.07 -16.40
N LYS A 202 22.46 -19.05 -15.97
CA LYS A 202 22.57 -17.68 -16.53
C LYS A 202 23.96 -17.07 -16.25
N LEU A 203 24.52 -17.31 -15.07
CA LEU A 203 25.88 -16.85 -14.72
C LEU A 203 26.93 -17.57 -15.58
N ASP A 204 26.80 -18.89 -15.78
CA ASP A 204 27.70 -19.66 -16.64
C ASP A 204 27.67 -19.13 -18.07
N GLU A 205 26.47 -18.90 -18.65
CA GLU A 205 26.31 -18.35 -20.01
C GLU A 205 26.94 -16.95 -20.18
N LEU A 206 26.88 -16.10 -19.15
CA LEU A 206 27.49 -14.77 -19.17
C LEU A 206 29.02 -14.89 -19.02
N ASN A 207 29.50 -15.75 -18.16
CA ASN A 207 30.94 -15.96 -17.90
C ASN A 207 31.65 -16.60 -19.13
N GLU A 208 30.99 -17.45 -19.90
CA GLU A 208 31.52 -17.98 -21.16
C GLU A 208 31.80 -16.87 -22.22
N ARG A 209 31.11 -15.73 -22.09
CA ARG A 209 31.32 -14.53 -22.93
C ARG A 209 32.33 -13.53 -22.36
N ALA A 210 33.12 -13.93 -21.36
CA ALA A 210 33.99 -13.04 -20.55
C ALA A 210 34.90 -12.09 -21.35
N THR A 211 35.26 -12.45 -22.61
CA THR A 211 36.14 -11.62 -23.46
C THR A 211 35.39 -10.49 -24.19
N SER A 212 34.04 -10.45 -24.13
CA SER A 212 33.18 -9.48 -24.85
C SER A 212 32.06 -8.89 -24.00
N LEU A 213 32.21 -8.91 -22.67
CA LEU A 213 31.20 -8.39 -21.75
C LEU A 213 30.96 -6.89 -21.96
N THR A 214 29.69 -6.51 -22.05
CA THR A 214 29.23 -5.12 -22.01
C THR A 214 29.04 -4.64 -20.59
N ALA A 215 28.88 -3.32 -20.40
CA ALA A 215 28.49 -2.79 -19.07
C ALA A 215 27.16 -3.38 -18.58
N GLY A 216 26.21 -3.65 -19.49
CA GLY A 216 24.95 -4.32 -19.17
C GLY A 216 25.12 -5.76 -18.71
N ASP A 217 26.07 -6.50 -19.30
CA ASP A 217 26.36 -7.88 -18.86
C ASP A 217 26.99 -7.87 -17.44
N ALA A 218 27.88 -6.91 -17.17
CA ALA A 218 28.44 -6.77 -15.81
C ALA A 218 27.37 -6.43 -14.77
N ALA A 219 26.39 -5.58 -15.07
CA ALA A 219 25.27 -5.30 -14.18
C ALA A 219 24.39 -6.54 -13.95
N ARG A 220 24.11 -7.32 -15.00
CA ARG A 220 23.35 -8.57 -14.90
C ARG A 220 24.06 -9.62 -14.07
N ILE A 221 25.39 -9.72 -14.19
CA ILE A 221 26.19 -10.64 -13.36
C ILE A 221 26.04 -10.25 -11.89
N ARG A 222 26.24 -8.97 -11.53
CA ARG A 222 26.07 -8.50 -10.15
C ARG A 222 24.66 -8.79 -9.59
N ALA A 223 23.62 -8.52 -10.38
CA ALA A 223 22.25 -8.82 -10.00
C ALA A 223 22.02 -10.31 -9.77
N LEU A 224 22.54 -11.19 -10.65
CA LEU A 224 22.42 -12.63 -10.51
C LEU A 224 23.23 -13.19 -9.32
N GLU A 225 24.41 -12.64 -9.05
CA GLU A 225 25.21 -12.97 -7.87
C GLU A 225 24.46 -12.60 -6.59
N TYR A 226 23.91 -11.40 -6.52
CA TYR A 226 23.08 -10.95 -5.42
C TYR A 226 21.86 -11.85 -5.20
N GLU A 227 21.12 -12.17 -6.26
CA GLU A 227 19.95 -13.05 -6.19
C GLU A 227 20.34 -14.47 -5.74
N THR A 228 21.49 -14.97 -6.18
CA THR A 228 22.02 -16.29 -5.75
C THR A 228 22.34 -16.29 -4.26
N GLU A 229 22.99 -15.24 -3.76
CA GLU A 229 23.28 -15.07 -2.34
C GLU A 229 21.99 -14.97 -1.54
N ARG A 230 21.06 -14.11 -1.97
CA ARG A 230 19.74 -13.91 -1.35
C ARG A 230 18.97 -15.22 -1.19
N ILE A 231 18.90 -16.03 -2.26
CA ILE A 231 18.19 -17.32 -2.23
C ILE A 231 18.90 -18.34 -1.35
N THR A 232 20.23 -18.32 -1.34
CA THR A 232 21.03 -19.20 -0.46
C THR A 232 20.78 -18.85 1.01
N GLU A 233 20.80 -17.57 1.36
CA GLU A 233 20.47 -17.12 2.72
C GLU A 233 19.02 -17.46 3.09
N LEU A 234 18.07 -17.31 2.17
CA LEU A 234 16.67 -17.68 2.39
C LEU A 234 16.54 -19.15 2.79
N GLN A 235 17.32 -20.06 2.18
CA GLN A 235 17.32 -21.48 2.56
C GLN A 235 17.75 -21.69 4.02
N GLU A 236 18.71 -20.91 4.51
CA GLU A 236 19.15 -20.98 5.90
C GLU A 236 18.12 -20.33 6.84
N ILE A 237 17.63 -19.14 6.50
CA ILE A 237 16.61 -18.43 7.28
C ILE A 237 15.34 -19.28 7.46
N LYS A 238 14.90 -20.02 6.43
CA LYS A 238 13.75 -20.92 6.54
C LYS A 238 13.88 -21.95 7.66
N LYS A 239 15.09 -22.38 7.99
CA LYS A 239 15.36 -23.36 9.07
C LYS A 239 15.23 -22.76 10.47
N GLU A 240 15.26 -21.42 10.59
CA GLU A 240 15.17 -20.71 11.87
C GLU A 240 13.74 -20.53 12.35
N PHE A 241 12.73 -20.71 11.47
CA PHE A 241 11.34 -20.55 11.82
C PHE A 241 10.87 -21.61 12.81
N LEU A 242 10.09 -21.19 13.79
CA LEU A 242 9.42 -22.05 14.74
C LEU A 242 7.90 -21.96 14.53
N GLN A 243 7.19 -23.04 14.77
CA GLN A 243 5.71 -23.05 14.67
C GLN A 243 5.02 -22.12 15.68
N THR A 244 5.77 -21.66 16.68
CA THR A 244 5.33 -20.69 17.70
C THR A 244 5.59 -19.24 17.31
N ASP A 245 6.32 -19.01 16.21
CA ASP A 245 6.65 -17.66 15.75
C ASP A 245 5.41 -16.99 15.15
N ILE A 246 5.34 -15.69 15.33
CA ILE A 246 4.32 -14.86 14.68
C ILE A 246 4.85 -14.46 13.29
N GLN A 247 4.08 -14.73 12.24
CA GLN A 247 4.45 -14.34 10.88
C GLN A 247 3.50 -13.23 10.41
N VAL A 248 4.07 -12.08 10.05
CA VAL A 248 3.38 -10.96 9.40
C VAL A 248 3.77 -10.97 7.93
N VAL A 249 2.79 -11.25 7.09
CA VAL A 249 2.97 -11.35 5.63
C VAL A 249 2.80 -9.97 5.01
N LEU A 250 3.74 -9.56 4.17
CA LEU A 250 3.68 -8.30 3.44
C LEU A 250 3.47 -8.58 1.96
N THR A 251 2.47 -7.94 1.41
CA THR A 251 2.19 -7.93 -0.03
C THR A 251 1.76 -6.52 -0.44
N HIS A 252 2.04 -6.11 -1.68
CA HIS A 252 1.48 -4.84 -2.17
C HIS A 252 0.02 -5.02 -2.53
N THR A 253 -0.29 -5.96 -3.42
CA THR A 253 -1.66 -6.25 -3.84
C THR A 253 -2.37 -7.15 -2.83
N PRO A 254 -3.60 -6.84 -2.42
CA PRO A 254 -4.37 -7.67 -1.52
C PRO A 254 -4.57 -9.09 -2.05
N LEU A 255 -4.40 -10.08 -1.17
CA LEU A 255 -4.57 -11.48 -1.52
C LEU A 255 -6.05 -11.87 -1.59
N THR A 256 -6.35 -12.89 -2.39
CA THR A 256 -7.69 -13.47 -2.49
C THR A 256 -7.86 -14.65 -1.52
N GLU A 257 -9.10 -14.93 -1.12
CA GLU A 257 -9.38 -16.08 -0.24
C GLU A 257 -8.98 -17.41 -0.90
N GLU A 258 -9.14 -17.52 -2.22
CA GLU A 258 -8.74 -18.72 -2.98
C GLU A 258 -7.23 -18.93 -2.91
N TYR A 259 -6.46 -17.89 -3.16
CA TYR A 259 -5.00 -17.94 -3.07
C TYR A 259 -4.52 -18.33 -1.67
N VAL A 260 -5.04 -17.67 -0.62
CA VAL A 260 -4.64 -17.96 0.77
C VAL A 260 -5.02 -19.39 1.16
N ARG A 261 -6.22 -19.87 0.77
CA ARG A 261 -6.64 -21.25 1.00
C ARG A 261 -5.67 -22.25 0.38
N ASP A 262 -5.27 -22.00 -0.86
CA ASP A 262 -4.36 -22.87 -1.60
C ASP A 262 -2.98 -22.87 -0.95
N MET A 263 -2.47 -21.71 -0.56
CA MET A 263 -1.19 -21.55 0.14
C MET A 263 -1.17 -22.22 1.52
N VAL A 264 -2.24 -22.09 2.28
CA VAL A 264 -2.37 -22.78 3.59
C VAL A 264 -2.39 -24.30 3.42
N SER A 265 -2.92 -24.79 2.31
CA SER A 265 -3.01 -26.21 1.99
C SER A 265 -1.72 -26.78 1.42
N TRP A 266 -0.86 -25.91 0.87
CA TRP A 266 0.37 -26.28 0.18
C TRP A 266 1.52 -26.59 1.13
N GLY A 267 2.43 -27.43 0.65
CA GLY A 267 3.67 -27.75 1.37
C GLY A 267 3.51 -28.79 2.49
N ASN A 268 4.63 -29.06 3.16
CA ASN A 268 4.65 -29.97 4.31
C ASN A 268 3.99 -29.31 5.52
N LYS A 269 3.08 -30.03 6.21
CA LYS A 269 2.40 -29.52 7.42
C LYS A 269 3.34 -29.28 8.61
N GLU A 270 4.52 -29.88 8.59
CA GLU A 270 5.54 -29.73 9.63
C GLU A 270 6.46 -28.53 9.38
N ASP A 271 6.43 -27.96 8.19
CA ASP A 271 7.25 -26.80 7.85
C ASP A 271 6.75 -25.54 8.54
N ALA A 272 7.58 -24.95 9.38
CA ALA A 272 7.26 -23.75 10.12
C ALA A 272 7.23 -22.49 9.23
N PHE A 273 7.99 -22.47 8.13
CA PHE A 273 7.91 -21.45 7.10
C PHE A 273 6.73 -21.76 6.17
N SER A 274 5.56 -21.35 6.56
CA SER A 274 4.32 -21.61 5.81
C SER A 274 3.28 -20.53 6.12
N MET A 275 2.54 -20.10 5.11
CA MET A 275 1.44 -19.15 5.26
C MET A 275 0.35 -19.66 6.25
N ARG A 276 0.31 -20.93 6.52
CA ARG A 276 -0.54 -21.52 7.59
C ARG A 276 -0.33 -20.88 8.97
N TYR A 277 0.89 -20.39 9.25
CA TYR A 277 1.26 -19.73 10.49
C TYR A 277 1.23 -18.21 10.41
N ALA A 278 0.71 -17.66 9.30
CA ALA A 278 0.50 -16.23 9.18
C ALA A 278 -0.53 -15.74 10.21
N ALA A 279 -0.13 -14.74 10.99
CA ALA A 279 -0.97 -14.10 11.99
C ALA A 279 -1.65 -12.84 11.46
N LEU A 280 -1.09 -12.25 10.41
CA LEU A 280 -1.58 -11.02 9.78
C LEU A 280 -0.99 -10.91 8.38
N ILE A 281 -1.82 -10.44 7.43
CA ILE A 281 -1.40 -10.02 6.10
C ILE A 281 -1.58 -8.50 6.02
N LEU A 282 -0.56 -7.78 5.53
CA LEU A 282 -0.58 -6.35 5.29
C LEU A 282 -0.51 -6.08 3.79
N ALA A 283 -1.46 -5.31 3.28
CA ALA A 283 -1.56 -4.97 1.86
C ALA A 283 -1.93 -3.50 1.62
N GLY A 284 -1.62 -2.99 0.42
CA GLY A 284 -1.96 -1.66 -0.06
C GLY A 284 -2.77 -1.69 -1.36
N HIS A 285 -2.26 -1.00 -2.40
CA HIS A 285 -2.62 -1.03 -3.80
C HIS A 285 -3.90 -0.28 -4.19
N TYR A 286 -5.02 -0.50 -3.51
CA TYR A 286 -6.32 0.02 -3.99
C TYR A 286 -6.57 1.49 -3.66
N ASN A 287 -5.70 2.16 -2.93
CA ASN A 287 -5.86 3.57 -2.54
C ASN A 287 -7.23 3.88 -1.89
N GLY A 288 -7.80 2.88 -1.18
CA GLY A 288 -9.16 2.96 -0.66
C GLY A 288 -10.23 3.11 -1.75
N GLY A 289 -9.92 2.76 -3.02
CA GLY A 289 -10.78 2.93 -4.20
C GLY A 289 -10.87 4.37 -4.69
N GLN A 290 -9.87 5.20 -4.42
CA GLN A 290 -9.71 6.62 -4.80
C GLN A 290 -10.97 7.48 -4.65
N TRP A 291 -12.03 7.20 -5.43
CA TRP A 291 -13.32 7.89 -5.36
C TRP A 291 -14.33 7.10 -4.55
N ARG A 292 -14.85 7.75 -3.53
CA ARG A 292 -15.81 7.14 -2.62
C ARG A 292 -17.10 7.95 -2.54
N ILE A 293 -18.21 7.26 -2.35
CA ILE A 293 -19.48 7.88 -2.00
C ILE A 293 -19.68 7.70 -0.49
N PRO A 294 -19.91 8.78 0.26
CA PRO A 294 -20.20 8.67 1.68
C PRO A 294 -21.29 7.63 1.95
N PHE A 295 -21.02 6.71 2.86
CA PHE A 295 -21.89 5.58 3.26
C PHE A 295 -22.11 4.48 2.22
N ALA A 296 -21.61 4.62 0.98
CA ALA A 296 -21.76 3.62 -0.07
C ALA A 296 -20.45 2.91 -0.44
N GLY A 297 -19.29 3.48 -0.06
CA GLY A 297 -17.98 2.90 -0.32
C GLY A 297 -17.36 3.37 -1.63
N ALA A 298 -16.39 2.57 -2.15
CA ALA A 298 -15.67 2.86 -3.38
C ALA A 298 -16.59 2.84 -4.61
N VAL A 299 -16.35 3.75 -5.55
CA VAL A 299 -17.13 3.84 -6.79
C VAL A 299 -16.68 2.80 -7.80
N TYR A 300 -15.37 2.68 -7.98
CA TYR A 300 -14.76 1.79 -8.94
C TYR A 300 -13.32 1.45 -8.53
N VAL A 301 -12.95 0.21 -8.69
CA VAL A 301 -11.57 -0.27 -8.57
C VAL A 301 -11.28 -1.14 -9.79
N PRO A 302 -10.20 -0.92 -10.55
CA PRO A 302 -9.96 -1.62 -11.83
C PRO A 302 -10.12 -3.13 -11.74
N GLU A 303 -9.56 -3.76 -10.74
CA GLU A 303 -9.52 -5.21 -10.56
C GLU A 303 -10.84 -5.78 -9.99
N LEU A 304 -11.60 -4.94 -9.28
CA LEU A 304 -12.83 -5.34 -8.57
C LEU A 304 -14.11 -4.87 -9.26
N GLY A 305 -14.01 -3.90 -10.21
CA GLY A 305 -15.13 -3.35 -10.95
C GLY A 305 -15.90 -2.26 -10.19
N TRP A 306 -17.17 -2.05 -10.59
CA TRP A 306 -18.04 -1.01 -10.03
C TRP A 306 -18.63 -1.41 -8.69
N PHE A 307 -18.58 -0.47 -7.72
CA PHE A 307 -19.16 -0.62 -6.38
C PHE A 307 -18.72 -1.92 -5.68
N PRO A 308 -17.40 -2.15 -5.58
CA PRO A 308 -16.90 -3.36 -4.92
C PRO A 308 -17.29 -3.39 -3.45
N ASN A 309 -17.26 -4.59 -2.85
CA ASN A 309 -17.41 -4.70 -1.42
C ASN A 309 -16.25 -3.97 -0.71
N ASP A 310 -16.59 -3.07 0.19
CA ASP A 310 -15.63 -2.16 0.83
C ASP A 310 -14.54 -2.91 1.64
N SER A 311 -14.87 -4.07 2.22
CA SER A 311 -13.92 -4.91 2.93
C SER A 311 -12.85 -5.55 2.05
N LEU A 312 -13.03 -5.56 0.73
CA LEU A 312 -12.02 -5.99 -0.24
C LEU A 312 -11.12 -4.84 -0.71
N VAL A 313 -11.49 -3.59 -0.38
CA VAL A 313 -10.80 -2.39 -0.84
C VAL A 313 -9.96 -1.75 0.26
N GLN A 314 -10.42 -1.82 1.51
CA GLN A 314 -9.73 -1.23 2.67
C GLN A 314 -10.17 -1.85 3.98
N GLY A 315 -9.36 -1.67 5.03
CA GLY A 315 -9.65 -2.10 6.39
C GLY A 315 -9.34 -3.57 6.63
N LEU A 316 -9.98 -4.17 7.63
CA LEU A 316 -9.72 -5.53 8.05
C LEU A 316 -10.71 -6.50 7.40
N SER A 317 -10.18 -7.54 6.77
CA SER A 317 -10.93 -8.69 6.27
C SER A 317 -10.29 -10.00 6.77
N TYR A 318 -10.94 -11.12 6.55
CA TYR A 318 -10.40 -12.43 6.92
C TYR A 318 -10.42 -13.36 5.72
N LEU A 319 -9.25 -13.90 5.39
CA LEU A 319 -9.05 -14.85 4.29
C LEU A 319 -8.71 -16.20 4.86
N TYR A 320 -9.62 -17.18 4.72
CA TYR A 320 -9.44 -18.52 5.27
C TYR A 320 -9.02 -18.52 6.76
N GLY A 321 -9.55 -17.54 7.52
CA GLY A 321 -9.29 -17.35 8.94
C GLY A 321 -8.07 -16.47 9.27
N ILE A 322 -7.24 -16.10 8.31
CA ILE A 322 -6.11 -15.20 8.49
C ILE A 322 -6.58 -13.75 8.29
N PRO A 323 -6.34 -12.85 9.25
CA PRO A 323 -6.69 -11.43 9.08
C PRO A 323 -5.80 -10.79 8.01
N GLN A 324 -6.43 -10.04 7.10
CA GLN A 324 -5.77 -9.16 6.14
C GLN A 324 -6.19 -7.72 6.39
N HIS A 325 -5.22 -6.84 6.59
CA HIS A 325 -5.45 -5.41 6.62
C HIS A 325 -5.02 -4.78 5.30
N ILE A 326 -5.98 -4.15 4.62
CA ILE A 326 -5.76 -3.42 3.38
C ILE A 326 -5.71 -1.93 3.74
N SER A 327 -4.59 -1.30 3.49
CA SER A 327 -4.41 0.14 3.72
C SER A 327 -5.25 0.96 2.73
N SER A 328 -5.81 2.07 3.21
CA SER A 328 -6.48 3.03 2.33
C SER A 328 -5.50 3.92 1.55
N GLY A 329 -4.20 3.77 1.80
CA GLY A 329 -3.17 4.57 1.16
C GLY A 329 -3.12 6.03 1.64
N LEU A 330 -2.00 6.65 1.39
CA LEU A 330 -1.79 8.08 1.64
C LEU A 330 -2.05 8.91 0.38
N GLY A 331 -1.50 8.53 -0.77
CA GLY A 331 -1.58 9.26 -2.03
C GLY A 331 -2.75 8.84 -2.93
N SER A 332 -2.56 9.07 -4.21
CA SER A 332 -3.50 8.73 -5.28
C SER A 332 -2.72 8.17 -6.43
N ASP A 333 -3.11 7.01 -6.93
CA ASP A 333 -2.50 6.41 -8.10
C ASP A 333 -2.83 7.23 -9.36
N PRO A 334 -1.83 7.76 -10.08
CA PRO A 334 -2.03 8.52 -11.30
C PRO A 334 -2.59 7.66 -12.45
N HIS A 335 -2.45 6.34 -12.39
CA HIS A 335 -2.93 5.40 -13.42
C HIS A 335 -4.45 5.15 -13.38
N TYR A 336 -5.15 5.64 -12.35
CA TYR A 336 -6.62 5.65 -12.35
C TYR A 336 -7.14 6.73 -13.31
N GLU A 337 -7.09 6.46 -14.62
CA GLU A 337 -7.34 7.41 -15.72
C GLU A 337 -8.62 8.25 -15.57
N HIS A 338 -9.69 7.69 -14.97
CA HIS A 338 -10.98 8.35 -14.83
C HIS A 338 -11.26 8.89 -13.42
N GLN A 339 -10.32 8.73 -12.51
CA GLN A 339 -10.47 9.10 -11.10
C GLN A 339 -9.24 9.88 -10.58
N PRO A 340 -8.96 11.07 -11.12
CA PRO A 340 -7.81 11.84 -10.69
C PRO A 340 -7.96 12.28 -9.23
N GLY A 341 -6.96 11.96 -8.42
CA GLY A 341 -6.92 12.32 -7.01
C GLY A 341 -7.99 11.60 -6.17
N ARG A 342 -8.09 11.97 -4.90
CA ARG A 342 -9.01 11.37 -3.93
C ARG A 342 -10.32 12.15 -3.88
N LEU A 343 -11.46 11.45 -3.85
CA LEU A 343 -12.79 12.03 -3.70
C LEU A 343 -13.50 11.41 -2.49
N PHE A 344 -13.78 12.22 -1.43
CA PHE A 344 -14.36 11.80 -0.15
C PHE A 344 -13.63 10.61 0.50
N ASN A 345 -12.33 10.56 0.32
CA ASN A 345 -11.46 9.49 0.76
C ASN A 345 -10.25 10.09 1.48
N SER A 346 -10.25 10.03 2.81
CA SER A 346 -9.14 10.55 3.62
C SER A 346 -7.91 9.68 3.49
N PRO A 347 -6.72 10.26 3.33
CA PRO A 347 -5.45 9.55 3.52
C PRO A 347 -5.37 8.93 4.91
N ARG A 348 -4.92 7.68 5.01
CA ARG A 348 -4.90 6.96 6.30
C ARG A 348 -3.57 6.29 6.57
N ILE A 349 -3.23 6.31 7.85
CA ILE A 349 -2.17 5.52 8.46
C ILE A 349 -2.83 4.65 9.51
N THR A 350 -2.57 3.35 9.53
CA THR A 350 -3.17 2.46 10.52
C THR A 350 -2.12 1.95 11.48
N ARG A 351 -2.33 2.19 12.79
CA ARG A 351 -1.55 1.55 13.84
C ARG A 351 -2.25 0.26 14.26
N ILE A 352 -1.65 -0.88 13.93
CA ILE A 352 -2.16 -2.20 14.27
C ILE A 352 -1.50 -2.66 15.56
N VAL A 353 -2.30 -2.89 16.59
CA VAL A 353 -1.84 -3.32 17.91
C VAL A 353 -2.22 -4.77 18.12
N LEU A 354 -1.21 -5.63 18.28
CA LEU A 354 -1.41 -7.07 18.52
C LEU A 354 -1.80 -7.31 19.98
N THR A 355 -2.84 -8.10 20.21
CA THR A 355 -3.33 -8.42 21.54
C THR A 355 -3.64 -9.91 21.67
N ARG A 356 -3.51 -10.44 22.88
CA ARG A 356 -3.86 -11.84 23.21
C ARG A 356 -5.35 -12.02 23.50
N LYS A 357 -6.09 -10.94 23.80
CA LYS A 357 -7.50 -10.94 24.19
C LYS A 357 -8.26 -9.90 23.37
N ALA A 358 -9.47 -10.29 22.93
CA ALA A 358 -10.43 -9.30 22.44
C ALA A 358 -10.85 -8.42 23.62
N GLU A 359 -10.91 -7.12 23.40
CA GLU A 359 -11.52 -6.17 24.35
C GLU A 359 -13.04 -6.17 24.23
#